data_6b382f9670c43a083922ecdcf063d4d7
#
_entry.id   6b382f9670c43a083922ecdcf063d4d7
#
_cell.length_a   1.000
_cell.length_b   1.000
_cell.length_c   1.000
_cell.angle_alpha   90.00
_cell.angle_beta   90.00
_cell.angle_gamma   90.00
#
_symmetry.space_group_name_H-M   'P 1'
#
loop_
_entity.id
_entity.type
_entity.pdbx_description
1 polymer ?
#
loop_
_entity_poly.entity_id
_entity_poly.type
_entity_poly.pdbx_seq_one_letter_code
_entity_poly.pdbx_strand_id
1 'polypeptide(L)'
;SVGEPVWESCLRSLAVGGRLVSYGGTAGPTVASDLRAIFWKQLSILGSTMGPPEDFRRVMALVFEGQLKPVIHEVMPLAETRRAHELLEGGGVFGKLVVVP
;
A
#
# COMPACT_ATOMS: atom_id res chain seq x y z
N SER A 1 -3.24 3.35 0.30
CA SER A 1 -3.46 2.53 -0.92
C SER A 1 -4.89 2.04 -1.06
N VAL A 2 -5.66 1.93 0.02
CA VAL A 2 -7.03 1.38 0.00
C VAL A 2 -7.98 2.29 -0.77
N GLY A 3 -7.99 3.58 -0.49
CA GLY A 3 -8.85 4.56 -1.14
C GLY A 3 -10.10 4.88 -0.32
N GLU A 4 -11.26 4.95 -0.98
CA GLU A 4 -12.51 5.47 -0.46
C GLU A 4 -12.92 4.92 0.93
N PRO A 5 -12.92 3.61 1.21
CA PRO A 5 -13.46 3.09 2.47
C PRO A 5 -12.76 3.59 3.75
N VAL A 6 -11.50 4.03 3.63
CA VAL A 6 -10.70 4.47 4.77
C VAL A 6 -10.38 5.96 4.76
N TRP A 7 -10.77 6.68 3.71
CA TRP A 7 -10.36 8.06 3.48
C TRP A 7 -10.75 9.00 4.62
N GLU A 8 -12.01 9.00 5.00
CA GLU A 8 -12.52 9.88 6.04
C GLU A 8 -11.90 9.59 7.40
N SER A 9 -11.74 8.31 7.76
CA SER A 9 -11.11 7.93 9.02
C SER A 9 -9.63 8.31 9.05
N CYS A 10 -8.92 8.21 7.92
CA CYS A 10 -7.55 8.71 7.80
C CYS A 10 -7.47 10.22 8.05
N LEU A 11 -8.33 11.03 7.44
CA LEU A 11 -8.35 12.48 7.66
C LEU A 11 -8.66 12.83 9.13
N ARG A 12 -9.59 12.15 9.75
CA ARG A 12 -9.94 12.37 11.16
C ARG A 12 -8.80 12.04 12.11
N SER A 13 -8.04 11.00 11.85
CA SER A 13 -6.95 10.54 12.71
C SER A 13 -5.71 11.43 12.69
N LEU A 14 -5.57 12.31 11.70
CA LEU A 14 -4.43 13.21 11.60
C LEU A 14 -4.45 14.30 12.67
N ALA A 15 -3.30 14.54 13.26
CA ALA A 15 -3.06 15.72 14.10
C ALA A 15 -3.02 17.01 13.27
N VAL A 16 -3.05 18.16 13.93
CA VAL A 16 -2.82 19.46 13.28
C VAL A 16 -1.44 19.47 12.61
N GLY A 17 -1.36 19.97 11.39
CA GLY A 17 -0.16 19.92 10.56
C GLY A 17 0.16 18.53 9.98
N GLY A 18 -0.72 17.55 10.16
CA GLY A 18 -0.52 16.18 9.73
C GLY A 18 -0.44 16.02 8.20
N ARG A 19 0.17 14.92 7.76
CA ARG A 19 0.34 14.59 6.35
C ARG A 19 -0.30 13.25 6.03
N LEU A 20 -1.09 13.21 4.95
CA LEU A 20 -1.67 12.01 4.36
C LEU A 20 -1.02 11.76 3.01
N VAL A 21 -0.43 10.59 2.83
CA VAL A 21 0.13 10.18 1.54
C VAL A 21 -0.80 9.14 0.90
N SER A 22 -1.26 9.42 -0.32
CA SER A 22 -2.01 8.47 -1.13
C SER A 22 -1.14 7.93 -2.26
N TYR A 23 -1.02 6.62 -2.33
CA TYR A 23 -0.26 5.92 -3.37
C TYR A 23 -1.06 4.80 -4.05
N GLY A 24 -2.38 4.87 -3.97
CA GLY A 24 -3.31 3.95 -4.62
C GLY A 24 -4.73 4.11 -4.11
N GLY A 25 -5.67 3.55 -4.84
CA GLY A 25 -7.11 3.60 -4.55
C GLY A 25 -7.80 2.29 -4.94
N THR A 26 -7.26 1.17 -4.49
CA THR A 26 -7.68 -0.18 -4.94
C THR A 26 -9.16 -0.47 -4.69
N ALA A 27 -9.70 -0.01 -3.56
CA ALA A 27 -11.10 -0.25 -3.19
C ALA A 27 -12.04 0.93 -3.52
N GLY A 28 -11.54 1.96 -4.22
CA GLY A 28 -12.31 3.12 -4.67
C GLY A 28 -11.40 4.32 -4.90
N PRO A 29 -11.27 4.78 -6.17
CA PRO A 29 -10.36 5.88 -6.49
C PRO A 29 -10.97 7.27 -6.22
N THR A 30 -12.29 7.36 -6.10
CA THR A 30 -13.00 8.63 -5.94
C THR A 30 -13.44 8.81 -4.49
N VAL A 31 -13.08 9.93 -3.89
CA VAL A 31 -13.38 10.24 -2.48
C VAL A 31 -14.03 11.61 -2.36
N ALA A 32 -14.99 11.75 -1.43
CA ALA A 32 -15.49 13.04 -0.99
C ALA A 32 -14.73 13.50 0.25
N SER A 33 -14.43 14.79 0.34
CA SER A 33 -13.71 15.38 1.47
C SER A 33 -14.40 16.65 1.97
N ASP A 34 -14.55 16.77 3.27
CA ASP A 34 -14.90 18.06 3.89
C ASP A 34 -13.63 18.94 3.94
N LEU A 35 -13.61 19.98 3.12
CA LEU A 35 -12.47 20.89 3.06
C LEU A 35 -12.17 21.55 4.41
N ARG A 36 -13.21 21.73 5.26
CA ARG A 36 -13.00 22.29 6.61
C ARG A 36 -12.09 21.39 7.44
N ALA A 37 -12.23 20.07 7.36
CA ALA A 37 -11.34 19.15 8.05
C ALA A 37 -9.88 19.33 7.63
N ILE A 38 -9.65 19.67 6.35
CA ILE A 38 -8.31 19.88 5.77
C ILE A 38 -7.71 21.20 6.22
N PHE A 39 -8.41 22.33 6.01
CA PHE A 39 -7.80 23.63 6.32
C PHE A 39 -7.74 23.94 7.82
N TRP A 40 -8.74 23.55 8.63
CA TRP A 40 -8.71 23.76 10.08
C TRP A 40 -7.55 23.06 10.76
N LYS A 41 -7.19 21.87 10.29
CA LYS A 41 -6.04 21.12 10.80
C LYS A 41 -4.75 21.40 10.04
N GLN A 42 -4.77 22.28 9.04
CA GLN A 42 -3.60 22.58 8.21
C GLN A 42 -2.97 21.31 7.60
N LEU A 43 -3.81 20.39 7.11
CA LEU A 43 -3.34 19.11 6.59
C LEU A 43 -2.67 19.24 5.23
N SER A 44 -1.68 18.38 4.99
CA SER A 44 -1.08 18.18 3.66
C SER A 44 -1.54 16.85 3.09
N ILE A 45 -2.12 16.88 1.89
CA ILE A 45 -2.49 15.66 1.15
C ILE A 45 -1.53 15.54 -0.03
N LEU A 46 -0.77 14.46 -0.05
CA LEU A 46 0.31 14.23 -0.99
C LEU A 46 0.00 12.99 -1.83
N GLY A 47 0.28 13.08 -3.12
CA GLY A 47 0.28 11.94 -4.02
C GLY A 47 1.67 11.31 -4.09
N SER A 48 1.71 10.00 -4.26
CA SER A 48 2.92 9.25 -4.57
C SER A 48 2.57 8.17 -5.58
N THR A 49 3.42 7.93 -6.53
CA THR A 49 3.22 6.84 -7.50
C THR A 49 4.56 6.28 -7.90
N MET A 50 4.61 4.94 -7.96
CA MET A 50 5.79 4.20 -8.42
C MET A 50 7.08 4.64 -7.72
N GLY A 51 8.20 4.14 -8.17
CA GLY A 51 9.52 4.58 -7.80
C GLY A 51 10.42 4.62 -9.04
N PRO A 52 11.39 5.53 -9.13
CA PRO A 52 12.36 5.50 -10.20
C PRO A 52 13.23 4.23 -10.09
N PRO A 53 13.85 3.79 -11.21
CA PRO A 53 14.72 2.60 -11.21
C PRO A 53 15.83 2.64 -10.15
N GLU A 54 16.28 3.83 -9.79
CA GLU A 54 17.30 4.02 -8.76
C GLU A 54 16.79 3.62 -7.36
N ASP A 55 15.57 4.00 -7.00
CA ASP A 55 14.98 3.61 -5.72
C ASP A 55 14.77 2.10 -5.67
N PHE A 56 14.37 1.47 -6.78
CA PHE A 56 14.28 0.02 -6.88
C PHE A 56 15.62 -0.63 -6.57
N ARG A 57 16.74 -0.16 -7.19
CA ARG A 57 18.08 -0.72 -6.94
C ARG A 57 18.47 -0.58 -5.46
N ARG A 58 18.22 0.59 -4.86
CA ARG A 58 18.52 0.83 -3.43
C ARG A 58 17.71 -0.09 -2.51
N VAL A 59 16.43 -0.24 -2.76
CA VAL A 59 15.57 -1.14 -1.97
C VAL A 59 16.04 -2.57 -2.12
N MET A 60 16.35 -3.02 -3.34
CA MET A 60 16.83 -4.38 -3.58
C MET A 60 18.19 -4.63 -2.92
N ALA A 61 19.10 -3.65 -2.91
CA ALA A 61 20.35 -3.78 -2.17
C ALA A 61 20.09 -4.05 -0.67
N LEU A 62 19.19 -3.30 -0.03
CA LEU A 62 18.82 -3.51 1.36
C LEU A 62 18.20 -4.90 1.61
N VAL A 63 17.44 -5.42 0.65
CA VAL A 63 16.89 -6.78 0.73
C VAL A 63 18.00 -7.82 0.64
N PHE A 64 18.91 -7.70 -0.30
CA PHE A 64 20.04 -8.64 -0.49
C PHE A 64 21.04 -8.60 0.67
N GLU A 65 21.23 -7.45 1.29
CA GLU A 65 22.03 -7.27 2.50
C GLU A 65 21.33 -7.77 3.79
N GLY A 66 20.06 -8.20 3.68
CA GLY A 66 19.27 -8.69 4.80
C GLY A 66 18.77 -7.61 5.76
N GLN A 67 18.91 -6.33 5.39
CA GLN A 67 18.42 -5.19 6.18
C GLN A 67 16.90 -5.05 6.06
N LEU A 68 16.33 -5.39 4.89
CA LEU A 68 14.90 -5.49 4.67
C LEU A 68 14.52 -6.95 4.41
N LYS A 69 13.54 -7.43 5.16
CA LYS A 69 13.04 -8.80 5.03
C LYS A 69 11.57 -8.77 4.62
N PRO A 70 11.25 -9.01 3.35
CA PRO A 70 9.87 -9.16 2.92
C PRO A 70 9.19 -10.31 3.67
N VAL A 71 7.98 -10.08 4.14
CA VAL A 71 7.18 -11.16 4.72
C VAL A 71 6.62 -11.98 3.57
N ILE A 72 7.03 -13.24 3.47
CA ILE A 72 6.49 -14.20 2.50
C ILE A 72 5.50 -15.10 3.22
N HIS A 73 4.26 -15.10 2.74
CA HIS A 73 3.21 -15.98 3.26
C HIS A 73 3.41 -17.40 2.76
N GLU A 74 3.55 -17.55 1.44
CA GLU A 74 3.75 -18.86 0.81
C GLU A 74 4.51 -18.70 -0.51
N VAL A 75 5.32 -19.70 -0.85
CA VAL A 75 5.96 -19.86 -2.16
C VAL A 75 5.36 -21.09 -2.81
N MET A 76 4.90 -20.97 -4.04
CA MET A 76 4.24 -22.07 -4.74
C MET A 76 4.69 -22.15 -6.21
N PRO A 77 4.52 -23.32 -6.86
CA PRO A 77 4.82 -23.45 -8.29
C PRO A 77 3.94 -22.56 -9.15
N LEU A 78 4.44 -22.13 -10.31
CA LEU A 78 3.68 -21.35 -11.29
C LEU A 78 2.34 -22.02 -11.68
N ALA A 79 2.32 -23.35 -11.72
CA ALA A 79 1.10 -24.11 -12.00
C ALA A 79 -0.04 -23.86 -10.99
N GLU A 80 0.27 -23.40 -9.78
CA GLU A 80 -0.68 -23.09 -8.71
C GLU A 80 -1.11 -21.61 -8.69
N THR A 81 -0.82 -20.82 -9.72
CA THR A 81 -1.18 -19.40 -9.78
C THR A 81 -2.67 -19.15 -9.52
N ARG A 82 -3.54 -20.03 -9.98
CA ARG A 82 -4.98 -19.94 -9.69
C ARG A 82 -5.26 -19.99 -8.18
N ARG A 83 -4.65 -20.93 -7.47
CA ARG A 83 -4.75 -21.04 -6.01
C ARG A 83 -4.22 -19.79 -5.31
N ALA A 84 -3.13 -19.19 -5.83
CA ALA A 84 -2.60 -17.94 -5.30
C ALA A 84 -3.63 -16.81 -5.37
N HIS A 85 -4.35 -16.66 -6.48
CA HIS A 85 -5.42 -15.68 -6.63
C HIS A 85 -6.58 -15.94 -5.66
N GLU A 86 -7.04 -17.19 -5.56
CA GLU A 86 -8.11 -17.58 -4.65
C GLU A 86 -7.75 -17.27 -3.17
N LEU A 87 -6.51 -17.49 -2.76
CA LEU A 87 -6.02 -17.12 -1.43
C LEU A 87 -6.03 -15.60 -1.21
N LEU A 88 -5.59 -14.81 -2.20
CA LEU A 88 -5.62 -13.34 -2.12
C LEU A 88 -7.05 -12.80 -2.00
N GLU A 89 -7.97 -13.32 -2.81
CA GLU A 89 -9.38 -12.93 -2.79
C GLU A 89 -10.05 -13.29 -1.47
N GLY A 90 -9.66 -14.40 -0.86
CA GLY A 90 -10.12 -14.83 0.46
C GLY A 90 -9.65 -13.96 1.62
N GLY A 91 -8.71 -13.03 1.39
CA GLY A 91 -8.26 -12.03 2.38
C GLY A 91 -7.46 -12.59 3.56
N GLY A 92 -7.13 -13.88 3.58
CA GLY A 92 -6.40 -14.54 4.67
C GLY A 92 -4.86 -14.46 4.55
N VAL A 93 -4.34 -13.75 3.55
CA VAL A 93 -2.89 -13.68 3.29
C VAL A 93 -2.25 -12.53 4.07
N PHE A 94 -1.25 -12.87 4.88
CA PHE A 94 -0.38 -11.88 5.50
C PHE A 94 1.02 -11.92 4.87
N GLY A 95 1.37 -10.90 4.12
CA GLY A 95 2.63 -10.83 3.37
C GLY A 95 2.43 -11.05 1.87
N LYS A 96 3.38 -11.71 1.24
CA LYS A 96 3.42 -11.93 -0.21
C LYS A 96 3.22 -13.41 -0.55
N LEU A 97 2.46 -13.67 -1.62
CA LEU A 97 2.49 -14.94 -2.32
C LEU A 97 3.50 -14.84 -3.45
N VAL A 98 4.38 -15.80 -3.54
CA VAL A 98 5.40 -15.85 -4.58
C VAL A 98 5.17 -17.10 -5.41
N VAL A 99 5.07 -16.94 -6.74
CA VAL A 99 5.03 -18.05 -7.68
C VAL A 99 6.38 -18.18 -8.38
N VAL A 100 6.87 -19.40 -8.46
CA VAL A 100 8.16 -19.72 -9.08
C VAL A 100 7.95 -20.68 -10.25
N PRO A 101 8.77 -20.58 -11.31
CA PRO A 101 8.73 -21.50 -12.45
C PRO A 101 8.90 -22.95 -12.07
#